data_fff4d21db47778a14d246acd8a3a850d
#
_entry.id   fff4d21db47778a14d246acd8a3a850d
#
_cell.length_a   1.000
_cell.length_b   1.000
_cell.length_c   1.000
_cell.angle_alpha   90.00
_cell.angle_beta   90.00
_cell.angle_gamma   90.00
#
_symmetry.space_group_name_H-M   'P 1'
#
loop_
_entity.id
_entity.type
_entity.pdbx_description
1 polymer ?
#
loop_
_entity_poly.entity_id
_entity_poly.type
_entity_poly.pdbx_seq_one_letter_code
_entity_poly.pdbx_strand_id
1 'polypeptide(L)'
;VCTIHLGTGEQSYEILLGSYSSMDSQRYVSMGDGNVYLVKDDPLDDFDVTLRDMIDHDEIPEFEKAEGIRFKGTENYSVVYEESSRTYSRDDVYFTEREGKTVPLDTSGVSLYLGNMSRLDLSNYVAYNASDEELESYGLMEPELTVTVEYISGEDEEEYQDQFVLGVSRDPKEKKDTQDQAEETEEEITAYARVGESRIVYEISSKEYKELMKASYDSLRHKEIIWADFADIRQVDVSLEDTVYQLTSKEEKGERIYYYEDEKVEIDDFLNALEHVRADSFTAEQPTQKKEIGLTIYLDNENVPEVDIELYRYDGSYCLAAVDGEPVSLVARSDVMDLAEAVYGIVLNENDA
;
A
#
# COMPACT_ATOMS: atom_id res chain seq x y z
N VAL A 1 6.46 2.10 50.50
CA VAL A 1 5.88 0.79 50.86
C VAL A 1 4.65 0.61 50.03
N CYS A 2 4.56 -0.48 49.30
CA CYS A 2 3.41 -0.87 48.49
C CYS A 2 2.79 -2.12 49.13
N THR A 3 1.49 -2.31 48.97
CA THR A 3 0.79 -3.51 49.45
C THR A 3 0.10 -4.16 48.25
N ILE A 4 0.35 -5.44 48.06
CA ILE A 4 -0.33 -6.25 47.04
C ILE A 4 -1.37 -7.12 47.77
N HIS A 5 -2.62 -7.04 47.30
CA HIS A 5 -3.71 -7.90 47.78
C HIS A 5 -4.05 -8.94 46.73
N LEU A 6 -3.84 -10.22 47.02
CA LEU A 6 -4.18 -11.33 46.13
C LEU A 6 -5.37 -12.10 46.70
N GLY A 7 -6.43 -12.26 45.90
CA GLY A 7 -7.62 -13.03 46.24
C GLY A 7 -7.76 -14.24 45.31
N THR A 8 -7.93 -15.45 45.87
CA THR A 8 -8.14 -16.70 45.12
C THR A 8 -9.57 -17.25 45.24
N GLY A 9 -10.53 -16.38 45.59
CA GLY A 9 -11.93 -16.77 45.83
C GLY A 9 -12.19 -17.36 47.22
N GLU A 10 -11.31 -18.19 47.76
CA GLU A 10 -11.40 -18.79 49.10
C GLU A 10 -10.39 -18.20 50.09
N GLN A 11 -9.29 -17.67 49.62
CA GLN A 11 -8.21 -17.14 50.46
C GLN A 11 -7.77 -15.76 49.94
N SER A 12 -7.35 -14.91 50.87
CA SER A 12 -6.77 -13.61 50.61
C SER A 12 -5.38 -13.52 51.20
N TYR A 13 -4.44 -13.01 50.42
CA TYR A 13 -3.06 -12.81 50.84
C TYR A 13 -2.73 -11.32 50.75
N GLU A 14 -2.01 -10.83 51.76
CA GLU A 14 -1.48 -9.49 51.78
C GLU A 14 0.04 -9.57 51.78
N ILE A 15 0.66 -8.95 50.76
CA ILE A 15 2.11 -8.92 50.59
C ILE A 15 2.54 -7.46 50.74
N LEU A 16 3.38 -7.19 51.72
CA LEU A 16 3.94 -5.87 51.97
C LEU A 16 5.31 -5.76 51.27
N LEU A 17 5.44 -4.85 50.32
CA LEU A 17 6.69 -4.54 49.62
C LEU A 17 7.40 -3.42 50.36
N GLY A 18 8.62 -3.70 50.85
CA GLY A 18 9.51 -2.75 51.48
C GLY A 18 10.47 -2.08 50.50
N SER A 19 11.58 -1.57 51.00
CA SER A 19 12.63 -0.94 50.22
C SER A 19 13.37 -1.95 49.34
N TYR A 20 13.88 -1.50 48.21
CA TYR A 20 14.81 -2.26 47.37
C TYR A 20 16.23 -2.10 47.93
N SER A 21 16.96 -3.19 48.13
CA SER A 21 18.38 -3.20 48.49
C SER A 21 19.23 -3.18 47.20
N SER A 22 19.84 -2.06 46.91
CA SER A 22 20.74 -1.94 45.74
C SER A 22 22.06 -2.73 45.94
N MET A 23 22.40 -3.06 47.23
CA MET A 23 23.58 -3.82 47.55
C MET A 23 23.40 -5.31 47.26
N ASP A 24 22.21 -5.84 47.55
CA ASP A 24 21.87 -7.25 47.33
C ASP A 24 21.12 -7.47 46.02
N SER A 25 20.70 -6.41 45.34
CA SER A 25 19.78 -6.46 44.17
C SER A 25 18.49 -7.23 44.49
N GLN A 26 17.89 -6.97 45.65
CA GLN A 26 16.73 -7.68 46.17
C GLN A 26 15.78 -6.72 46.87
N ARG A 27 14.46 -7.05 46.88
CA ARG A 27 13.45 -6.30 47.62
C ARG A 27 13.11 -6.97 48.94
N TYR A 28 12.90 -6.16 49.99
CA TYR A 28 12.34 -6.64 51.24
C TYR A 28 10.84 -6.86 51.10
N VAL A 29 10.34 -8.03 51.48
CA VAL A 29 8.95 -8.44 51.38
C VAL A 29 8.49 -9.04 52.70
N SER A 30 7.26 -8.75 53.13
CA SER A 30 6.63 -9.41 54.28
C SER A 30 5.27 -9.99 53.88
N MET A 31 5.01 -11.22 54.34
CA MET A 31 3.74 -11.93 54.15
C MET A 31 2.78 -11.77 55.35
N GLY A 32 3.10 -10.87 56.28
CA GLY A 32 2.31 -10.70 57.51
C GLY A 32 2.54 -11.79 58.55
N ASP A 33 3.47 -12.69 58.35
CA ASP A 33 3.82 -13.81 59.23
C ASP A 33 4.84 -13.45 60.33
N GLY A 34 5.20 -12.16 60.41
CA GLY A 34 6.19 -11.63 61.33
C GLY A 34 7.63 -11.70 60.81
N ASN A 35 7.85 -12.21 59.60
CA ASN A 35 9.15 -12.29 58.97
C ASN A 35 9.27 -11.25 57.86
N VAL A 36 10.53 -10.93 57.54
CA VAL A 36 10.88 -10.13 56.34
C VAL A 36 11.83 -10.96 55.49
N TYR A 37 11.47 -11.08 54.24
CA TYR A 37 12.18 -11.85 53.24
C TYR A 37 12.91 -10.92 52.29
N LEU A 38 14.04 -11.35 51.73
CA LEU A 38 14.66 -10.75 50.56
C LEU A 38 14.31 -11.60 49.34
N VAL A 39 13.66 -11.01 48.38
CA VAL A 39 13.26 -11.67 47.12
C VAL A 39 14.13 -11.14 45.97
N LYS A 40 14.61 -12.07 45.15
CA LYS A 40 15.52 -11.76 44.06
C LYS A 40 14.80 -11.12 42.87
N ASP A 41 13.64 -11.66 42.52
CA ASP A 41 12.78 -11.10 41.52
C ASP A 41 11.87 -10.07 42.22
N ASP A 42 11.93 -8.81 41.76
CA ASP A 42 11.18 -7.74 42.43
C ASP A 42 9.69 -7.85 42.05
N PRO A 43 8.80 -8.18 43.01
CA PRO A 43 7.38 -8.29 42.69
C PRO A 43 6.77 -6.96 42.15
N LEU A 44 7.44 -5.83 42.41
CA LEU A 44 6.95 -4.56 41.92
C LEU A 44 7.03 -4.47 40.37
N ASP A 45 8.00 -5.14 39.76
CA ASP A 45 8.14 -5.17 38.28
C ASP A 45 6.90 -5.83 37.64
N ASP A 46 6.28 -6.81 38.28
CA ASP A 46 5.08 -7.48 37.81
C ASP A 46 3.78 -6.73 38.13
N PHE A 47 3.78 -5.87 39.17
CA PHE A 47 2.58 -5.18 39.65
C PHE A 47 2.60 -3.65 39.46
N ASP A 48 3.71 -3.07 39.01
CA ASP A 48 3.79 -1.66 38.65
C ASP A 48 3.31 -1.47 37.19
N VAL A 49 2.10 -1.92 36.93
CA VAL A 49 1.44 -1.87 35.64
C VAL A 49 0.36 -0.81 35.61
N THR A 50 0.20 -0.18 34.51
CA THR A 50 -0.90 0.77 34.26
C THR A 50 -2.11 0.04 33.66
N LEU A 51 -3.28 0.69 33.62
CA LEU A 51 -4.45 0.13 32.95
C LEU A 51 -4.13 -0.19 31.47
N ARG A 52 -3.28 0.61 30.84
CA ARG A 52 -2.83 0.41 29.45
C ARG A 52 -2.13 -0.93 29.26
N ASP A 53 -1.28 -1.32 30.23
CA ASP A 53 -0.52 -2.57 30.15
C ASP A 53 -1.40 -3.81 30.44
N MET A 54 -2.61 -3.59 30.97
CA MET A 54 -3.56 -4.64 31.34
C MET A 54 -4.72 -4.81 30.36
N ILE A 55 -4.84 -3.93 29.38
CA ILE A 55 -5.86 -4.04 28.34
C ILE A 55 -5.39 -5.08 27.31
N ASP A 56 -6.29 -5.98 26.97
CA ASP A 56 -6.17 -6.86 25.82
C ASP A 56 -6.46 -6.01 24.56
N HIS A 57 -5.38 -5.54 23.93
CA HIS A 57 -5.48 -4.71 22.73
C HIS A 57 -5.91 -5.54 21.53
N ASP A 58 -6.63 -4.91 20.62
CA ASP A 58 -6.94 -5.53 19.33
C ASP A 58 -5.64 -5.79 18.55
N GLU A 59 -5.59 -6.91 17.85
CA GLU A 59 -4.48 -7.29 16.99
C GLU A 59 -4.86 -7.19 15.52
N ILE A 60 -3.91 -6.80 14.70
CA ILE A 60 -4.07 -6.80 13.24
C ILE A 60 -3.28 -7.98 12.69
N PRO A 61 -3.92 -8.89 11.93
CA PRO A 61 -3.24 -10.05 11.37
C PRO A 61 -2.22 -9.65 10.29
N GLU A 62 -1.25 -10.51 10.05
CA GLU A 62 -0.43 -10.47 8.86
C GLU A 62 -1.25 -11.05 7.70
N PHE A 63 -1.47 -10.25 6.65
CA PHE A 63 -2.26 -10.66 5.49
C PHE A 63 -1.34 -11.33 4.46
N GLU A 64 -0.81 -12.50 4.79
CA GLU A 64 0.06 -13.24 3.86
C GLU A 64 -0.69 -13.63 2.56
N LYS A 65 -1.97 -13.96 2.69
CA LYS A 65 -2.85 -14.29 1.56
C LYS A 65 -4.21 -13.63 1.74
N ALA A 66 -4.33 -12.40 1.27
CA ALA A 66 -5.61 -11.72 1.17
C ALA A 66 -6.34 -12.20 -0.10
N GLU A 67 -7.50 -12.83 0.07
CA GLU A 67 -8.35 -13.30 -1.05
C GLU A 67 -9.27 -12.19 -1.57
N GLY A 68 -9.64 -11.25 -0.70
CA GLY A 68 -10.50 -10.14 -1.06
C GLY A 68 -10.30 -8.93 -0.15
N ILE A 69 -10.43 -7.74 -0.73
CA ILE A 69 -10.39 -6.49 0.02
C ILE A 69 -11.61 -5.67 -0.40
N ARG A 70 -12.34 -5.15 0.56
CA ARG A 70 -13.47 -4.25 0.29
C ARG A 70 -13.20 -2.89 0.93
N PHE A 71 -13.21 -1.87 0.11
CA PHE A 71 -13.11 -0.47 0.53
C PHE A 71 -14.50 0.17 0.55
N LYS A 72 -14.79 0.89 1.64
CA LYS A 72 -15.98 1.73 1.79
C LYS A 72 -15.54 3.06 2.39
N GLY A 73 -15.68 4.14 1.62
CA GLY A 73 -15.25 5.47 2.03
C GLY A 73 -15.49 6.49 0.93
N THR A 74 -14.47 7.27 0.58
CA THR A 74 -14.53 8.21 -0.54
C THR A 74 -14.82 7.50 -1.85
N GLU A 75 -14.29 6.29 -2.02
CA GLU A 75 -14.57 5.39 -3.12
C GLU A 75 -15.01 4.02 -2.56
N ASN A 76 -16.02 3.41 -3.19
CA ASN A 76 -16.52 2.10 -2.77
C ASN A 76 -16.23 1.08 -3.87
N TYR A 77 -15.36 0.13 -3.61
CA TYR A 77 -15.03 -0.94 -4.55
C TYR A 77 -14.46 -2.16 -3.83
N SER A 78 -14.36 -3.27 -4.56
CA SER A 78 -13.79 -4.50 -4.05
C SER A 78 -12.62 -4.95 -4.91
N VAL A 79 -11.64 -5.52 -4.27
CA VAL A 79 -10.48 -6.17 -4.89
C VAL A 79 -10.61 -7.67 -4.66
N VAL A 80 -10.29 -8.46 -5.66
CA VAL A 80 -10.25 -9.92 -5.58
C VAL A 80 -8.85 -10.42 -5.97
N TYR A 81 -8.42 -11.49 -5.33
CA TYR A 81 -7.21 -12.20 -5.68
C TYR A 81 -7.52 -13.26 -6.74
N GLU A 82 -6.74 -13.30 -7.82
CA GLU A 82 -6.75 -14.35 -8.82
C GLU A 82 -5.34 -14.93 -8.96
N GLU A 83 -5.16 -16.21 -8.72
CA GLU A 83 -3.85 -16.89 -8.76
C GLU A 83 -3.18 -16.82 -10.14
N SER A 84 -3.99 -16.73 -11.20
CA SER A 84 -3.50 -16.68 -12.57
C SER A 84 -3.77 -15.32 -13.19
N SER A 85 -2.71 -14.59 -13.48
CA SER A 85 -2.82 -13.32 -14.22
C SER A 85 -3.40 -13.54 -15.62
N ARG A 86 -4.27 -12.61 -16.04
CA ARG A 86 -4.82 -12.54 -17.41
C ARG A 86 -4.33 -11.29 -18.16
N THR A 87 -3.36 -10.60 -17.58
CA THR A 87 -2.72 -9.41 -18.16
C THR A 87 -1.43 -9.80 -18.86
N TYR A 88 -0.66 -8.82 -19.31
CA TYR A 88 0.69 -9.05 -19.81
C TYR A 88 1.75 -9.16 -18.70
N SER A 89 1.40 -8.86 -17.44
CA SER A 89 2.28 -9.14 -16.28
C SER A 89 1.84 -10.42 -15.59
N ARG A 90 2.79 -11.31 -15.30
CA ARG A 90 2.54 -12.55 -14.58
C ARG A 90 2.32 -12.32 -13.09
N ASP A 91 2.76 -11.18 -12.59
CA ASP A 91 2.72 -10.83 -11.16
C ASP A 91 1.39 -10.17 -10.76
N ASP A 92 0.52 -9.83 -11.72
CA ASP A 92 -0.80 -9.28 -11.44
C ASP A 92 -1.72 -10.35 -10.87
N VAL A 93 -2.00 -10.25 -9.58
CA VAL A 93 -2.90 -11.18 -8.87
C VAL A 93 -4.07 -10.48 -8.18
N TYR A 94 -4.08 -9.14 -8.10
CA TYR A 94 -5.19 -8.37 -7.56
C TYR A 94 -5.94 -7.65 -8.66
N PHE A 95 -7.26 -7.81 -8.66
CA PHE A 95 -8.15 -7.27 -9.69
C PHE A 95 -9.35 -6.57 -9.06
N THR A 96 -9.91 -5.62 -9.81
CA THR A 96 -11.18 -4.97 -9.46
C THR A 96 -12.07 -4.83 -10.68
N GLU A 97 -13.38 -4.62 -10.47
CA GLU A 97 -14.30 -4.34 -11.56
C GLU A 97 -14.50 -2.83 -11.73
N ARG A 98 -14.26 -2.34 -12.96
CA ARG A 98 -14.50 -0.95 -13.37
C ARG A 98 -15.26 -0.94 -14.69
N GLU A 99 -16.42 -0.27 -14.71
CA GLU A 99 -17.27 -0.14 -15.91
C GLU A 99 -17.62 -1.48 -16.58
N GLY A 100 -17.74 -2.54 -15.76
CA GLY A 100 -18.05 -3.90 -16.24
C GLY A 100 -16.86 -4.65 -16.86
N LYS A 101 -15.64 -4.14 -16.68
CA LYS A 101 -14.39 -4.81 -17.04
C LYS A 101 -13.61 -5.15 -15.77
N THR A 102 -13.01 -6.34 -15.74
CA THR A 102 -12.02 -6.70 -14.73
C THR A 102 -10.70 -6.04 -15.13
N VAL A 103 -10.15 -5.22 -14.23
CA VAL A 103 -8.89 -4.49 -14.44
C VAL A 103 -7.90 -4.83 -13.32
N PRO A 104 -6.59 -4.94 -13.64
CA PRO A 104 -5.57 -5.22 -12.64
C PRO A 104 -5.28 -4.01 -11.75
N LEU A 105 -4.78 -4.32 -10.57
CA LEU A 105 -4.14 -3.38 -9.66
C LEU A 105 -2.65 -3.69 -9.56
N ASP A 106 -1.86 -2.71 -9.14
CA ASP A 106 -0.46 -2.93 -8.80
C ASP A 106 -0.36 -3.84 -7.58
N THR A 107 -0.01 -5.09 -7.81
CA THR A 107 0.11 -6.12 -6.76
C THR A 107 1.08 -5.69 -5.66
N SER A 108 2.18 -5.03 -6.01
CA SER A 108 3.15 -4.50 -5.04
C SER A 108 2.54 -3.36 -4.22
N GLY A 109 1.77 -2.47 -4.87
CA GLY A 109 1.05 -1.38 -4.23
C GLY A 109 -0.01 -1.88 -3.25
N VAL A 110 -0.80 -2.89 -3.64
CA VAL A 110 -1.79 -3.55 -2.77
C VAL A 110 -1.11 -4.23 -1.58
N SER A 111 -0.02 -4.97 -1.81
CA SER A 111 0.75 -5.64 -0.75
C SER A 111 1.37 -4.63 0.23
N LEU A 112 1.88 -3.51 -0.27
CA LEU A 112 2.40 -2.42 0.56
C LEU A 112 1.28 -1.80 1.41
N TYR A 113 0.09 -1.59 0.83
CA TYR A 113 -1.07 -1.07 1.56
C TYR A 113 -1.48 -1.99 2.71
N LEU A 114 -1.62 -3.30 2.46
CA LEU A 114 -1.91 -4.31 3.47
C LEU A 114 -0.82 -4.36 4.56
N GLY A 115 0.45 -4.31 4.15
CA GLY A 115 1.58 -4.28 5.09
C GLY A 115 1.64 -2.99 5.93
N ASN A 116 1.19 -1.85 5.42
CA ASN A 116 1.06 -0.63 6.23
C ASN A 116 -0.06 -0.78 7.25
N MET A 117 -1.17 -1.42 6.88
CA MET A 117 -2.29 -1.70 7.78
C MET A 117 -1.89 -2.68 8.90
N SER A 118 -1.18 -3.76 8.58
CA SER A 118 -0.72 -4.76 9.58
C SER A 118 0.27 -4.16 10.60
N ARG A 119 0.94 -3.07 10.24
CA ARG A 119 1.94 -2.41 11.11
C ARG A 119 1.41 -1.21 11.88
N LEU A 120 0.09 -0.99 11.91
CA LEU A 120 -0.47 0.09 12.72
C LEU A 120 -0.16 -0.12 14.20
N ASP A 121 0.20 0.96 14.88
CA ASP A 121 0.42 0.92 16.33
C ASP A 121 -0.90 1.09 17.07
N LEU A 122 -1.49 -0.02 17.51
CA LEU A 122 -2.70 -0.05 18.33
C LEU A 122 -2.41 0.02 19.83
N SER A 123 -1.24 0.50 20.25
CA SER A 123 -0.90 0.66 21.66
C SER A 123 -1.48 1.93 22.29
N ASN A 124 -1.78 2.96 21.49
CA ASN A 124 -2.27 4.25 21.97
C ASN A 124 -3.79 4.34 21.92
N TYR A 125 -4.50 3.74 22.90
CA TYR A 125 -5.94 3.88 23.00
C TYR A 125 -6.33 5.23 23.65
N VAL A 126 -7.41 5.84 23.18
CA VAL A 126 -8.01 7.07 23.72
C VAL A 126 -9.34 6.82 24.43
N ALA A 127 -10.00 5.72 24.11
CA ALA A 127 -11.17 5.26 24.83
C ALA A 127 -11.14 3.72 24.92
N TYR A 128 -11.52 3.23 26.10
CA TYR A 128 -11.69 1.81 26.39
C TYR A 128 -13.16 1.56 26.75
N ASN A 129 -13.79 0.59 26.08
CA ASN A 129 -15.22 0.32 26.20
C ASN A 129 -16.11 1.53 25.83
N ALA A 130 -15.79 2.19 24.71
CA ALA A 130 -16.48 3.37 24.23
C ALA A 130 -17.98 3.11 23.99
N SER A 131 -18.82 4.04 24.43
CA SER A 131 -20.25 4.05 24.11
C SER A 131 -20.48 4.43 22.64
N ASP A 132 -21.71 4.25 22.14
CA ASP A 132 -22.05 4.64 20.77
C ASP A 132 -21.92 6.18 20.58
N GLU A 133 -22.23 6.97 21.60
CA GLU A 133 -22.06 8.43 21.59
C GLU A 133 -20.57 8.83 21.51
N GLU A 134 -19.71 8.09 22.23
CA GLU A 134 -18.25 8.30 22.15
C GLU A 134 -17.71 7.88 20.78
N LEU A 135 -18.13 6.71 20.25
CA LEU A 135 -17.75 6.30 18.90
C LEU A 135 -18.19 7.32 17.84
N GLU A 136 -19.38 7.92 17.97
CA GLU A 136 -19.85 9.00 17.11
C GLU A 136 -18.94 10.24 17.23
N SER A 137 -18.52 10.58 18.46
CA SER A 137 -17.65 11.74 18.71
C SER A 137 -16.24 11.58 18.09
N TYR A 138 -15.77 10.34 17.90
CA TYR A 138 -14.53 10.00 17.20
C TYR A 138 -14.73 9.77 15.68
N GLY A 139 -15.97 9.88 15.18
CA GLY A 139 -16.29 9.62 13.79
C GLY A 139 -16.30 8.14 13.39
N LEU A 140 -16.29 7.23 14.37
CA LEU A 140 -16.14 5.78 14.15
C LEU A 140 -17.46 5.00 14.13
N MET A 141 -18.61 5.68 14.29
CA MET A 141 -19.91 5.07 13.98
C MET A 141 -20.16 4.97 12.47
N GLU A 142 -19.70 5.98 11.73
CA GLU A 142 -19.66 6.01 10.27
C GLU A 142 -18.25 6.44 9.84
N PRO A 143 -17.28 5.52 9.79
CA PRO A 143 -15.89 5.84 9.47
C PRO A 143 -15.74 6.47 8.08
N GLU A 144 -14.74 7.36 7.93
CA GLU A 144 -14.37 7.93 6.62
C GLU A 144 -13.89 6.86 5.66
N LEU A 145 -13.21 5.84 6.21
CA LEU A 145 -12.75 4.66 5.49
C LEU A 145 -13.04 3.43 6.34
N THR A 146 -13.68 2.44 5.72
CA THR A 146 -13.74 1.08 6.25
C THR A 146 -13.04 0.16 5.27
N VAL A 147 -12.06 -0.58 5.76
CA VAL A 147 -11.37 -1.64 5.00
C VAL A 147 -11.76 -2.98 5.59
N THR A 148 -12.27 -3.86 4.74
CA THR A 148 -12.54 -5.25 5.10
C THR A 148 -11.61 -6.13 4.29
N VAL A 149 -10.83 -6.98 4.95
CA VAL A 149 -9.93 -7.95 4.32
C VAL A 149 -10.43 -9.35 4.60
N GLU A 150 -10.68 -10.11 3.56
CA GLU A 150 -10.94 -11.55 3.60
C GLU A 150 -9.61 -12.25 3.34
N TYR A 151 -9.14 -13.08 4.25
CA TYR A 151 -7.81 -13.67 4.17
C TYR A 151 -7.81 -15.11 4.66
N ILE A 152 -6.76 -15.85 4.28
CA ILE A 152 -6.52 -17.20 4.78
C ILE A 152 -5.59 -17.10 5.99
N SER A 153 -5.99 -17.75 7.08
CA SER A 153 -5.22 -17.89 8.30
C SER A 153 -4.97 -19.37 8.60
N GLY A 154 -3.91 -19.67 9.36
CA GLY A 154 -3.52 -21.02 9.71
C GLY A 154 -2.32 -21.52 8.93
N GLU A 155 -1.77 -22.66 9.33
CA GLU A 155 -0.64 -23.33 8.68
C GLU A 155 -1.07 -24.68 8.11
N ASP A 156 -0.65 -24.99 6.90
CA ASP A 156 -0.82 -26.27 6.20
C ASP A 156 -2.28 -26.80 6.13
N GLU A 157 -2.57 -27.91 6.81
CA GLU A 157 -3.87 -28.62 6.76
C GLU A 157 -4.99 -27.96 7.61
N GLU A 158 -4.68 -26.90 8.37
CA GLU A 158 -5.63 -26.16 9.22
C GLU A 158 -5.92 -24.74 8.68
N GLU A 159 -5.76 -24.49 7.38
CA GLU A 159 -6.14 -23.24 6.75
C GLU A 159 -7.66 -22.98 6.89
N TYR A 160 -8.03 -21.75 7.30
CA TYR A 160 -9.42 -21.31 7.34
C TYR A 160 -9.54 -19.86 6.87
N GLN A 161 -10.67 -19.56 6.28
CA GLN A 161 -10.99 -18.18 5.90
C GLN A 161 -11.38 -17.38 7.13
N ASP A 162 -10.84 -16.18 7.23
CA ASP A 162 -11.17 -15.21 8.26
C ASP A 162 -11.36 -13.82 7.66
N GLN A 163 -11.89 -12.90 8.46
CA GLN A 163 -12.20 -11.55 8.03
C GLN A 163 -11.73 -10.54 9.07
N PHE A 164 -10.98 -9.56 8.62
CA PHE A 164 -10.57 -8.41 9.42
C PHE A 164 -11.27 -7.15 8.94
N VAL A 165 -11.69 -6.28 9.85
CA VAL A 165 -12.35 -5.01 9.54
C VAL A 165 -11.65 -3.88 10.30
N LEU A 166 -11.26 -2.83 9.58
CA LEU A 166 -10.69 -1.61 10.16
C LEU A 166 -11.53 -0.41 9.75
N GLY A 167 -12.01 0.34 10.73
CA GLY A 167 -12.64 1.65 10.54
C GLY A 167 -11.67 2.76 10.92
N VAL A 168 -11.53 3.78 10.07
CA VAL A 168 -10.61 4.92 10.28
C VAL A 168 -11.34 6.24 10.03
N SER A 169 -11.11 7.22 10.89
CA SER A 169 -11.65 8.57 10.75
C SER A 169 -10.70 9.62 11.30
N ARG A 170 -10.65 10.77 10.63
CA ARG A 170 -10.11 12.00 11.18
C ARG A 170 -11.01 12.53 12.28
N ASP A 171 -10.45 13.26 13.26
CA ASP A 171 -11.23 13.90 14.32
C ASP A 171 -12.31 14.83 13.69
N PRO A 172 -13.61 14.57 13.98
CA PRO A 172 -14.70 15.38 13.43
C PRO A 172 -14.65 16.84 13.82
N LYS A 173 -13.93 17.20 14.90
CA LYS A 173 -13.77 18.60 15.33
C LYS A 173 -12.80 19.35 14.42
N GLU A 174 -11.70 18.72 14.01
CA GLU A 174 -10.73 19.31 13.09
C GLU A 174 -11.31 19.50 11.68
N LYS A 175 -12.24 18.63 11.23
CA LYS A 175 -12.93 18.79 9.95
C LYS A 175 -13.70 20.10 9.80
N LYS A 176 -14.20 20.67 10.90
CA LYS A 176 -14.99 21.90 10.87
C LYS A 176 -14.12 23.15 10.71
N ASP A 177 -12.88 23.08 11.15
CA ASP A 177 -11.96 24.22 11.15
C ASP A 177 -11.21 24.39 9.81
N THR A 178 -11.06 23.31 9.02
CA THR A 178 -10.32 23.30 7.74
C THR A 178 -11.15 23.67 6.50
N GLN A 179 -12.47 23.83 6.60
CA GLN A 179 -13.28 24.31 5.47
C GLN A 179 -13.00 25.78 5.08
N ASP A 180 -12.27 26.52 5.90
CA ASP A 180 -11.97 27.95 5.68
C ASP A 180 -10.52 28.26 5.27
N GLN A 181 -9.63 27.28 5.15
CA GLN A 181 -8.22 27.50 4.81
C GLN A 181 -7.73 26.57 3.71
N ALA A 182 -7.69 27.07 2.49
CA ALA A 182 -7.04 26.44 1.35
C ALA A 182 -5.55 26.83 1.33
N GLU A 183 -4.72 26.20 2.14
CA GLU A 183 -3.27 26.18 1.98
C GLU A 183 -2.75 24.82 2.47
N GLU A 184 -2.01 24.11 1.60
CA GLU A 184 -1.29 22.86 1.88
C GLU A 184 -0.15 23.15 2.88
N THR A 185 -0.47 23.24 4.15
CA THR A 185 0.51 23.03 5.21
C THR A 185 0.52 21.55 5.56
N GLU A 186 1.68 20.99 5.93
CA GLU A 186 1.80 19.65 6.53
C GLU A 186 1.11 19.66 7.91
N GLU A 187 -0.22 19.75 7.91
CA GLU A 187 -0.99 19.72 9.15
C GLU A 187 -0.87 18.34 9.80
N GLU A 188 -0.52 18.32 11.07
CA GLU A 188 -0.70 17.14 11.90
C GLU A 188 -2.19 16.87 12.01
N ILE A 189 -2.62 15.72 11.49
CA ILE A 189 -4.01 15.26 11.52
C ILE A 189 -4.17 14.37 12.74
N THR A 190 -5.13 14.67 13.60
CA THR A 190 -5.59 13.74 14.63
C THR A 190 -6.55 12.75 14.00
N ALA A 191 -6.27 11.47 14.12
CA ALA A 191 -7.09 10.43 13.54
C ALA A 191 -7.25 9.23 14.46
N TYR A 192 -8.35 8.53 14.30
CA TYR A 192 -8.76 7.42 15.13
C TYR A 192 -9.02 6.16 14.29
N ALA A 193 -8.72 5.02 14.91
CA ALA A 193 -8.98 3.71 14.33
C ALA A 193 -9.78 2.82 15.29
N ARG A 194 -10.55 1.90 14.71
CA ARG A 194 -11.33 0.88 15.41
C ARG A 194 -11.28 -0.44 14.66
N VAL A 195 -11.02 -1.53 15.36
CA VAL A 195 -11.03 -2.88 14.80
C VAL A 195 -12.43 -3.50 14.95
N GLY A 196 -13.03 -3.87 13.84
CA GLY A 196 -14.32 -4.57 13.81
C GLY A 196 -15.39 -3.91 14.70
N GLU A 197 -15.96 -4.69 15.60
CA GLU A 197 -16.94 -4.24 16.59
C GLU A 197 -16.33 -3.93 17.96
N SER A 198 -15.00 -3.87 18.07
CA SER A 198 -14.29 -3.51 19.30
C SER A 198 -14.81 -2.19 19.86
N ARG A 199 -14.78 -2.06 21.18
CA ARG A 199 -15.10 -0.82 21.89
C ARG A 199 -13.85 -0.03 22.28
N ILE A 200 -12.69 -0.44 21.79
CA ILE A 200 -11.45 0.29 21.99
C ILE A 200 -11.27 1.26 20.79
N VAL A 201 -10.97 2.49 21.11
CA VAL A 201 -10.64 3.52 20.10
C VAL A 201 -9.17 3.83 20.22
N TYR A 202 -8.46 3.72 19.12
CA TYR A 202 -7.03 4.01 19.02
C TYR A 202 -6.80 5.34 18.33
N GLU A 203 -5.87 6.12 18.85
CA GLU A 203 -5.32 7.26 18.14
C GLU A 203 -4.16 6.78 17.28
N ILE A 204 -4.21 7.05 15.99
CA ILE A 204 -3.17 6.73 15.02
C ILE A 204 -2.45 7.99 14.56
N SER A 205 -1.19 7.85 14.16
CA SER A 205 -0.41 8.99 13.68
C SER A 205 -0.96 9.57 12.38
N SER A 206 -0.72 10.86 12.14
CA SER A 206 -1.06 11.53 10.89
C SER A 206 -0.49 10.82 9.65
N LYS A 207 0.70 10.22 9.78
CA LYS A 207 1.32 9.44 8.71
C LYS A 207 0.54 8.15 8.42
N GLU A 208 0.20 7.38 9.45
CA GLU A 208 -0.58 6.15 9.30
C GLU A 208 -1.95 6.43 8.68
N TYR A 209 -2.64 7.48 9.17
CA TYR A 209 -3.89 7.92 8.58
C TYR A 209 -3.75 8.24 7.08
N LYS A 210 -2.75 9.03 6.70
CA LYS A 210 -2.50 9.39 5.29
C LYS A 210 -2.21 8.17 4.43
N GLU A 211 -1.45 7.18 4.93
CA GLU A 211 -1.17 5.93 4.20
C GLU A 211 -2.44 5.08 4.04
N LEU A 212 -3.27 4.95 5.08
CA LEU A 212 -4.53 4.21 4.98
C LEU A 212 -5.53 4.88 4.03
N MET A 213 -5.55 6.21 3.98
CA MET A 213 -6.44 6.94 3.06
C MET A 213 -6.05 6.82 1.58
N LYS A 214 -4.87 6.25 1.25
CA LYS A 214 -4.48 5.87 -0.12
C LYS A 214 -5.22 4.61 -0.60
N ALA A 215 -6.49 4.51 -0.31
CA ALA A 215 -7.38 3.39 -0.59
C ALA A 215 -8.24 3.56 -1.85
N SER A 216 -7.91 4.53 -2.71
CA SER A 216 -8.62 4.72 -3.98
C SER A 216 -8.09 3.80 -5.07
N TYR A 217 -8.90 3.55 -6.10
CA TYR A 217 -8.46 2.83 -7.29
C TYR A 217 -7.21 3.46 -7.91
N ASP A 218 -7.20 4.79 -8.06
CA ASP A 218 -6.06 5.53 -8.64
C ASP A 218 -4.78 5.46 -7.78
N SER A 219 -4.91 5.20 -6.48
CA SER A 219 -3.75 5.01 -5.60
C SER A 219 -3.15 3.61 -5.69
N LEU A 220 -3.97 2.61 -6.07
CA LEU A 220 -3.59 1.19 -6.08
C LEU A 220 -3.45 0.60 -7.48
N ARG A 221 -3.76 1.34 -8.56
CA ARG A 221 -3.53 0.88 -9.93
C ARG A 221 -2.09 1.13 -10.37
N HIS A 222 -1.66 0.45 -11.41
CA HIS A 222 -0.35 0.68 -12.03
C HIS A 222 -0.20 2.13 -12.48
N LYS A 223 0.96 2.71 -12.18
CA LYS A 223 1.34 4.06 -12.63
C LYS A 223 2.16 4.05 -13.91
N GLU A 224 2.85 2.96 -14.19
CA GLU A 224 3.55 2.73 -15.44
C GLU A 224 2.54 2.72 -16.60
N ILE A 225 2.92 3.27 -17.74
CA ILE A 225 2.09 3.17 -18.94
C ILE A 225 2.12 1.75 -19.52
N ILE A 226 3.18 1.01 -19.22
CA ILE A 226 3.32 -0.43 -19.46
C ILE A 226 4.12 -1.05 -18.31
N TRP A 227 3.62 -2.16 -17.74
CA TRP A 227 4.26 -2.90 -16.64
C TRP A 227 4.55 -4.37 -17.01
N ALA A 228 4.71 -4.64 -18.32
CA ALA A 228 5.13 -5.94 -18.82
C ALA A 228 6.57 -6.25 -18.38
N ASP A 229 6.91 -7.54 -18.28
CA ASP A 229 8.30 -7.95 -18.20
C ASP A 229 9.00 -7.59 -19.53
N PHE A 230 10.00 -6.75 -19.50
CA PHE A 230 10.74 -6.33 -20.69
C PHE A 230 11.45 -7.49 -21.39
N ALA A 231 11.71 -8.60 -20.69
CA ALA A 231 12.20 -9.81 -21.29
C ALA A 231 11.19 -10.46 -22.27
N ASP A 232 9.89 -10.17 -22.11
CA ASP A 232 8.84 -10.65 -22.99
C ASP A 232 8.66 -9.78 -24.26
N ILE A 233 9.32 -8.61 -24.35
CA ILE A 233 9.21 -7.72 -25.54
C ILE A 233 9.96 -8.33 -26.71
N ARG A 234 9.22 -8.80 -27.72
CA ARG A 234 9.81 -9.38 -28.95
C ARG A 234 10.03 -8.38 -30.06
N GLN A 235 9.26 -7.29 -30.09
CA GLN A 235 9.35 -6.23 -31.09
C GLN A 235 8.74 -4.94 -30.56
N VAL A 236 9.29 -3.82 -30.98
CA VAL A 236 8.69 -2.49 -30.75
C VAL A 236 8.69 -1.72 -32.05
N ASP A 237 7.53 -1.27 -32.48
CA ASP A 237 7.37 -0.33 -33.60
C ASP A 237 7.19 1.08 -33.01
N VAL A 238 8.14 1.97 -33.24
CA VAL A 238 8.13 3.33 -32.71
C VAL A 238 7.78 4.33 -33.82
N SER A 239 6.68 5.05 -33.64
CA SER A 239 6.25 6.12 -34.55
C SER A 239 6.68 7.48 -34.00
N LEU A 240 7.61 8.14 -34.69
CA LEU A 240 8.11 9.49 -34.43
C LEU A 240 8.09 10.33 -35.70
N GLU A 241 7.55 11.55 -35.65
CA GLU A 241 7.58 12.53 -36.77
C GLU A 241 7.21 11.94 -38.13
N ASP A 242 6.15 11.12 -38.20
CA ASP A 242 5.68 10.42 -39.41
C ASP A 242 6.61 9.28 -39.91
N THR A 243 7.66 8.93 -39.18
CA THR A 243 8.54 7.78 -39.44
C THR A 243 8.27 6.67 -38.46
N VAL A 244 8.27 5.43 -38.93
CA VAL A 244 8.17 4.24 -38.08
C VAL A 244 9.52 3.52 -38.05
N TYR A 245 10.06 3.37 -36.88
CA TYR A 245 11.27 2.61 -36.61
C TYR A 245 10.88 1.26 -35.97
N GLN A 246 11.36 0.18 -36.55
CA GLN A 246 11.03 -1.17 -36.07
C GLN A 246 12.25 -1.81 -35.38
N LEU A 247 12.12 -2.04 -34.08
CA LEU A 247 13.10 -2.78 -33.28
C LEU A 247 12.62 -4.22 -33.15
N THR A 248 13.34 -5.18 -33.70
CA THR A 248 13.02 -6.61 -33.60
C THR A 248 13.97 -7.31 -32.65
N SER A 249 13.56 -8.43 -32.08
CA SER A 249 14.45 -9.23 -31.24
C SER A 249 14.53 -10.70 -31.65
N LYS A 250 15.61 -11.35 -31.24
CA LYS A 250 15.82 -12.79 -31.36
C LYS A 250 16.36 -13.32 -30.04
N GLU A 251 15.90 -14.49 -29.63
CA GLU A 251 16.46 -15.19 -28.49
C GLU A 251 17.72 -15.96 -28.91
N GLU A 252 18.87 -15.62 -28.32
CA GLU A 252 20.13 -16.30 -28.52
C GLU A 252 20.72 -16.76 -27.18
N LYS A 253 20.85 -18.05 -26.96
CA LYS A 253 21.41 -18.67 -25.75
C LYS A 253 20.70 -18.28 -24.44
N GLY A 254 19.41 -17.97 -24.53
CA GLY A 254 18.61 -17.54 -23.35
C GLY A 254 18.68 -16.05 -23.05
N GLU A 255 19.31 -15.26 -23.93
CA GLU A 255 19.30 -13.80 -23.87
C GLU A 255 18.56 -13.24 -25.09
N ARG A 256 17.80 -12.16 -24.90
CA ARG A 256 17.09 -11.47 -25.98
C ARG A 256 18.01 -10.40 -26.55
N ILE A 257 18.27 -10.49 -27.86
CA ILE A 257 19.14 -9.57 -28.61
C ILE A 257 18.29 -8.78 -29.58
N TYR A 258 18.44 -7.46 -29.59
CA TYR A 258 17.65 -6.57 -30.40
C TYR A 258 18.40 -6.11 -31.66
N TYR A 259 17.64 -5.84 -32.72
CA TYR A 259 18.11 -5.48 -34.04
C TYR A 259 17.27 -4.31 -34.58
N TYR A 260 17.98 -3.38 -35.23
CA TYR A 260 17.41 -2.36 -36.08
C TYR A 260 18.02 -2.51 -37.46
N GLU A 261 17.20 -2.54 -38.55
CA GLU A 261 17.66 -2.76 -39.95
C GLU A 261 18.66 -3.92 -40.13
N ASP A 262 18.47 -5.04 -39.41
CA ASP A 262 19.33 -6.23 -39.32
C ASP A 262 20.69 -6.03 -38.61
N GLU A 263 20.99 -4.87 -38.04
CA GLU A 263 22.16 -4.61 -37.22
C GLU A 263 21.81 -4.79 -35.72
N LYS A 264 22.74 -5.37 -34.96
CA LYS A 264 22.58 -5.55 -33.51
C LYS A 264 22.67 -4.20 -32.82
N VAL A 265 21.68 -3.88 -31.96
CA VAL A 265 21.60 -2.64 -31.20
C VAL A 265 21.45 -2.91 -29.72
N GLU A 266 21.91 -1.98 -28.91
CA GLU A 266 21.66 -1.93 -27.47
C GLU A 266 20.42 -1.06 -27.23
N ILE A 267 19.45 -1.55 -26.43
CA ILE A 267 18.19 -0.83 -26.19
C ILE A 267 17.95 -0.51 -24.72
N ASP A 268 18.95 -0.70 -23.86
CA ASP A 268 18.81 -0.49 -22.41
C ASP A 268 18.36 0.94 -22.07
N ASP A 269 18.91 1.95 -22.76
CA ASP A 269 18.50 3.34 -22.56
C ASP A 269 17.02 3.56 -22.95
N PHE A 270 16.54 2.90 -24.02
CA PHE A 270 15.14 2.93 -24.42
C PHE A 270 14.24 2.25 -23.38
N LEU A 271 14.60 1.06 -22.90
CA LEU A 271 13.82 0.34 -21.90
C LEU A 271 13.78 1.13 -20.58
N ASN A 272 14.91 1.69 -20.17
CA ASN A 272 14.98 2.55 -18.98
C ASN A 272 14.09 3.80 -19.13
N ALA A 273 14.14 4.47 -20.28
CA ALA A 273 13.29 5.62 -20.55
C ALA A 273 11.79 5.23 -20.54
N LEU A 274 11.44 4.08 -21.12
CA LEU A 274 10.07 3.57 -21.13
C LEU A 274 9.53 3.28 -19.72
N GLU A 275 10.35 2.70 -18.86
CA GLU A 275 10.01 2.43 -17.44
C GLU A 275 9.74 3.72 -16.65
N HIS A 276 10.40 4.81 -17.01
CA HIS A 276 10.24 6.11 -16.35
C HIS A 276 8.97 6.85 -16.80
N VAL A 277 8.34 6.48 -17.92
CA VAL A 277 7.07 7.09 -18.34
C VAL A 277 5.95 6.57 -17.44
N ARG A 278 5.62 7.35 -16.43
CA ARG A 278 4.66 7.00 -15.38
C ARG A 278 3.59 8.08 -15.23
N ALA A 279 2.41 7.66 -14.79
CA ALA A 279 1.30 8.56 -14.50
C ALA A 279 1.62 9.50 -13.33
N ASP A 280 1.59 10.80 -13.57
CA ASP A 280 1.50 11.82 -12.52
C ASP A 280 0.06 11.92 -12.01
N SER A 281 -0.89 11.81 -12.94
CA SER A 281 -2.33 11.77 -12.64
C SER A 281 -3.06 10.95 -13.71
N PHE A 282 -4.25 10.45 -13.35
CA PHE A 282 -5.10 9.69 -14.25
C PHE A 282 -6.19 10.59 -14.87
N THR A 283 -6.53 10.32 -16.13
CA THR A 283 -7.52 11.10 -16.87
C THR A 283 -8.25 10.23 -17.88
N ALA A 284 -9.50 10.61 -18.19
CA ALA A 284 -10.30 10.06 -19.29
C ALA A 284 -10.51 11.10 -20.40
N GLU A 285 -9.79 12.23 -20.36
CA GLU A 285 -9.90 13.27 -21.36
C GLU A 285 -9.38 12.77 -22.72
N GLN A 286 -10.10 13.07 -23.80
CA GLN A 286 -9.67 12.70 -25.14
C GLN A 286 -8.53 13.60 -25.63
N PRO A 287 -7.55 13.05 -26.37
CA PRO A 287 -6.45 13.82 -26.90
C PRO A 287 -6.95 14.89 -27.91
N THR A 288 -6.49 16.12 -27.71
CA THR A 288 -6.86 17.25 -28.59
C THR A 288 -5.68 17.82 -29.37
N GLN A 289 -4.48 17.40 -29.05
CA GLN A 289 -3.24 17.87 -29.69
C GLN A 289 -2.58 16.73 -30.47
N LYS A 290 -1.45 17.05 -31.15
CA LYS A 290 -0.72 16.07 -31.95
C LYS A 290 -0.11 14.97 -31.10
N LYS A 291 0.01 13.78 -31.66
CA LYS A 291 0.81 12.69 -31.15
C LYS A 291 2.30 13.06 -31.22
N GLU A 292 3.02 12.95 -30.10
CA GLU A 292 4.48 13.17 -30.07
C GLU A 292 5.22 11.86 -30.35
N ILE A 293 4.76 10.73 -29.76
CA ILE A 293 5.31 9.39 -30.00
C ILE A 293 4.19 8.35 -29.94
N GLY A 294 4.29 7.31 -30.74
CA GLY A 294 3.48 6.11 -30.66
C GLY A 294 4.35 4.88 -30.58
N LEU A 295 3.95 3.92 -29.77
CA LEU A 295 4.62 2.63 -29.62
C LEU A 295 3.60 1.51 -29.82
N THR A 296 3.92 0.55 -30.68
CA THR A 296 3.25 -0.75 -30.71
C THR A 296 4.23 -1.78 -30.19
N ILE A 297 3.95 -2.33 -29.03
CA ILE A 297 4.82 -3.28 -28.31
C ILE A 297 4.26 -4.67 -28.45
N TYR A 298 5.02 -5.57 -29.06
CA TYR A 298 4.66 -6.98 -29.24
C TYR A 298 5.32 -7.83 -28.16
N LEU A 299 4.52 -8.62 -27.45
CA LEU A 299 4.93 -9.41 -26.31
C LEU A 299 4.89 -10.93 -26.59
N ASP A 300 5.77 -11.67 -25.98
CA ASP A 300 5.68 -13.13 -25.86
C ASP A 300 4.71 -13.51 -24.73
N ASN A 301 3.47 -13.05 -24.85
CA ASN A 301 2.40 -13.24 -23.87
C ASN A 301 1.13 -13.72 -24.58
N GLU A 302 0.54 -14.82 -24.09
CA GLU A 302 -0.66 -15.42 -24.69
C GLU A 302 -1.94 -14.62 -24.42
N ASN A 303 -1.99 -13.87 -23.31
CA ASN A 303 -3.16 -13.08 -22.92
C ASN A 303 -3.22 -11.75 -23.67
N VAL A 304 -2.07 -11.08 -23.78
CA VAL A 304 -1.95 -9.75 -24.41
C VAL A 304 -0.71 -9.76 -25.30
N PRO A 305 -0.83 -10.18 -26.56
CA PRO A 305 0.31 -10.28 -27.47
C PRO A 305 0.78 -8.93 -28.03
N GLU A 306 0.01 -7.87 -27.88
CA GLU A 306 0.27 -6.54 -28.45
C GLU A 306 -0.33 -5.47 -27.56
N VAL A 307 0.39 -4.35 -27.39
CA VAL A 307 -0.06 -3.16 -26.65
C VAL A 307 0.26 -1.92 -27.47
N ASP A 308 -0.74 -1.09 -27.73
CA ASP A 308 -0.58 0.20 -28.40
C ASP A 308 -0.54 1.32 -27.36
N ILE A 309 0.53 2.12 -27.39
CA ILE A 309 0.71 3.29 -26.52
C ILE A 309 0.87 4.53 -27.38
N GLU A 310 0.06 5.53 -27.14
CA GLU A 310 0.11 6.81 -27.85
C GLU A 310 0.26 7.95 -26.85
N LEU A 311 1.30 8.75 -27.02
CA LEU A 311 1.62 9.90 -26.18
C LEU A 311 1.35 11.18 -26.95
N TYR A 312 0.30 11.88 -26.52
CA TYR A 312 -0.15 13.12 -27.15
C TYR A 312 0.29 14.31 -26.32
N ARG A 313 0.71 15.37 -26.97
CA ARG A 313 0.94 16.62 -26.26
C ARG A 313 -0.33 17.07 -25.55
N TYR A 314 -0.22 17.40 -24.25
CA TYR A 314 -1.33 17.95 -23.48
C TYR A 314 -1.12 19.44 -23.23
N ASP A 315 0.01 19.80 -22.60
CA ASP A 315 0.42 21.19 -22.39
C ASP A 315 1.94 21.37 -22.47
N GLY A 316 2.51 22.37 -21.78
CA GLY A 316 3.96 22.61 -21.73
C GLY A 316 4.72 21.59 -20.89
N SER A 317 4.08 20.98 -19.91
CA SER A 317 4.69 20.10 -18.90
C SER A 317 4.28 18.64 -19.03
N TYR A 318 3.12 18.36 -19.64
CA TYR A 318 2.53 17.02 -19.69
C TYR A 318 2.22 16.56 -21.11
N CYS A 319 2.26 15.23 -21.27
CA CYS A 319 1.65 14.50 -22.36
C CYS A 319 0.49 13.65 -21.83
N LEU A 320 -0.55 13.47 -22.64
CA LEU A 320 -1.63 12.53 -22.39
C LEU A 320 -1.24 11.18 -22.97
N ALA A 321 -1.24 10.16 -22.12
CA ALA A 321 -1.02 8.77 -22.52
C ALA A 321 -2.36 8.09 -22.81
N ALA A 322 -2.46 7.46 -23.97
CA ALA A 322 -3.53 6.53 -24.31
C ALA A 322 -2.93 5.14 -24.53
N VAL A 323 -3.61 4.12 -23.99
CA VAL A 323 -3.23 2.71 -24.15
C VAL A 323 -4.39 1.99 -24.82
N ASP A 324 -4.13 1.27 -25.88
CA ASP A 324 -5.12 0.59 -26.72
C ASP A 324 -6.27 1.52 -27.16
N GLY A 325 -5.93 2.77 -27.44
CA GLY A 325 -6.86 3.81 -27.88
C GLY A 325 -7.68 4.48 -26.79
N GLU A 326 -7.54 4.06 -25.53
CA GLU A 326 -8.25 4.64 -24.38
C GLU A 326 -7.30 5.60 -23.63
N PRO A 327 -7.70 6.86 -23.35
CA PRO A 327 -6.91 7.76 -22.52
C PRO A 327 -6.82 7.24 -21.09
N VAL A 328 -5.61 7.28 -20.52
CA VAL A 328 -5.32 6.67 -19.22
C VAL A 328 -4.77 7.69 -18.22
N SER A 329 -3.75 8.47 -18.63
CA SER A 329 -3.00 9.29 -17.68
C SER A 329 -2.35 10.52 -18.33
N LEU A 330 -1.96 11.46 -17.47
CA LEU A 330 -1.00 12.49 -17.79
C LEU A 330 0.38 12.05 -17.28
N VAL A 331 1.37 12.11 -18.14
CA VAL A 331 2.76 11.75 -17.88
C VAL A 331 3.66 12.97 -18.09
N ALA A 332 4.79 13.05 -17.39
CA ALA A 332 5.70 14.17 -17.55
C ALA A 332 6.23 14.23 -19.00
N ARG A 333 6.18 15.40 -19.61
CA ARG A 333 6.64 15.57 -21.00
C ARG A 333 8.15 15.39 -21.11
N SER A 334 8.93 15.67 -20.05
CA SER A 334 10.36 15.37 -20.00
C SER A 334 10.64 13.90 -20.31
N ASP A 335 9.91 12.99 -19.65
CA ASP A 335 10.12 11.55 -19.76
C ASP A 335 9.77 11.05 -21.17
N VAL A 336 8.74 11.65 -21.79
CA VAL A 336 8.39 11.40 -23.22
C VAL A 336 9.49 11.89 -24.16
N MET A 337 10.14 13.01 -23.85
CA MET A 337 11.26 13.50 -24.64
C MET A 337 12.51 12.63 -24.48
N ASP A 338 12.80 12.17 -23.26
CA ASP A 338 13.91 11.25 -22.98
C ASP A 338 13.69 9.91 -23.71
N LEU A 339 12.45 9.41 -23.74
CA LEU A 339 12.09 8.22 -24.52
C LEU A 339 12.33 8.43 -26.02
N ALA A 340 11.94 9.58 -26.57
CA ALA A 340 12.18 9.90 -27.99
C ALA A 340 13.68 10.04 -28.28
N GLU A 341 14.45 10.65 -27.37
CA GLU A 341 15.92 10.80 -27.50
C GLU A 341 16.60 9.42 -27.47
N ALA A 342 16.16 8.50 -26.61
CA ALA A 342 16.67 7.13 -26.57
C ALA A 342 16.43 6.38 -27.88
N VAL A 343 15.27 6.57 -28.52
CA VAL A 343 15.01 6.01 -29.87
C VAL A 343 15.97 6.60 -30.92
N TYR A 344 16.15 7.93 -30.93
CA TYR A 344 17.11 8.56 -31.85
C TYR A 344 18.54 8.08 -31.58
N GLY A 345 18.94 7.81 -30.34
CA GLY A 345 20.22 7.22 -29.99
C GLY A 345 20.45 5.87 -30.67
N ILE A 346 19.40 5.04 -30.78
CA ILE A 346 19.48 3.75 -31.47
C ILE A 346 19.61 3.94 -33.00
N VAL A 347 18.71 4.74 -33.60
CA VAL A 347 18.56 4.79 -35.07
C VAL A 347 19.55 5.72 -35.77
N LEU A 348 20.18 6.67 -35.04
CA LEU A 348 21.17 7.60 -35.61
C LEU A 348 22.62 7.17 -35.43
N ASN A 349 22.90 6.28 -34.43
CA ASN A 349 24.26 5.77 -34.21
C ASN A 349 24.77 4.86 -35.33
N GLU A 350 23.96 4.48 -36.31
CA GLU A 350 24.38 3.77 -37.54
C GLU A 350 25.22 4.61 -38.47
N ASN A 351 25.21 5.95 -38.36
CA ASN A 351 25.90 6.83 -39.35
C ASN A 351 27.37 7.13 -39.01
N ASP A 352 27.90 6.61 -37.87
CA ASP A 352 29.28 6.88 -37.42
C ASP A 352 30.16 5.61 -37.30
N ALA A 353 29.80 4.46 -37.86
CA ALA A 353 30.55 3.19 -37.82
C ALA A 353 31.20 2.88 -39.20
#